data_c2edc440aeda877e1eacacb9046c506b
#
_entry.id   c2edc440aeda877e1eacacb9046c506b
#
_cell.length_a   1.000
_cell.length_b   1.000
_cell.length_c   1.000
_cell.angle_alpha   90.00
_cell.angle_beta   90.00
_cell.angle_gamma   90.00
#
_symmetry.space_group_name_H-M   'P 1'
#
loop_
_entity.id
_entity.type
_entity.pdbx_description
1 polymer ?
#
loop_
_entity_poly.entity_id
_entity_poly.type
_entity_poly.pdbx_seq_one_letter_code
_entity_poly.pdbx_strand_id
1 'polypeptide(L)'
;GGLNATAYTGRLQINRIIPFEKRVKNTLDREYIDADLGSVLSKRSDIQLYDKDIITVFPILNKLENFVRIDGSVYRPGTYEYSTVKTLSELIKRAEGVLPETYFGKADIMRTRPDESHEFISVDLGKALSGDLDNNISLEPRDQVKIYSIYELVDRKNVSISGYVKQNVTLPYAD
;
A
#
# COMPACT_ATOMS: atom_id res chain seq x y z
N GLY A 1 -20.04 25.25 -8.50
CA GLY A 1 -19.87 23.85 -8.86
C GLY A 1 -18.52 23.65 -9.52
N GLY A 2 -17.99 22.44 -9.49
CA GLY A 2 -16.71 22.08 -10.09
C GLY A 2 -16.40 20.62 -9.80
N LEU A 3 -15.27 20.14 -10.28
CA LEU A 3 -14.79 18.80 -10.00
C LEU A 3 -14.13 18.74 -8.61
N ASN A 4 -14.31 17.62 -7.92
CA ASN A 4 -13.53 17.32 -6.73
C ASN A 4 -12.05 17.14 -7.07
N ALA A 5 -11.13 17.42 -6.13
CA ALA A 5 -9.69 17.22 -6.31
C ALA A 5 -9.31 15.78 -6.66
N THR A 6 -10.14 14.81 -6.30
CA THR A 6 -9.96 13.39 -6.58
C THR A 6 -10.66 12.92 -7.86
N ALA A 7 -11.17 13.83 -8.71
CA ALA A 7 -11.80 13.45 -9.97
C ALA A 7 -10.76 12.95 -10.99
N TYR A 8 -11.04 11.79 -11.59
CA TYR A 8 -10.23 11.24 -12.67
C TYR A 8 -10.61 11.92 -13.99
N THR A 9 -9.65 12.58 -14.63
CA THR A 9 -9.88 13.36 -15.84
C THR A 9 -9.78 12.55 -17.15
N GLY A 10 -9.30 11.30 -17.10
CA GLY A 10 -9.13 10.48 -18.28
C GLY A 10 -10.42 9.83 -18.77
N ARG A 11 -11.52 9.87 -18.00
CA ARG A 11 -12.79 9.26 -18.42
C ARG A 11 -13.98 9.99 -17.84
N LEU A 12 -14.91 10.27 -18.72
CA LEU A 12 -16.26 10.71 -18.47
C LEU A 12 -17.22 9.69 -19.08
N GLN A 13 -18.25 9.30 -18.39
CA GLN A 13 -19.28 8.42 -18.93
C GLN A 13 -20.63 9.12 -18.93
N ILE A 14 -21.34 9.04 -20.04
CA ILE A 14 -22.68 9.54 -20.24
C ILE A 14 -23.63 8.35 -20.42
N ASN A 15 -24.62 8.23 -19.54
CA ASN A 15 -25.74 7.31 -19.72
C ASN A 15 -26.88 8.07 -20.38
N ARG A 16 -27.13 7.80 -21.63
CA ARG A 16 -28.07 8.51 -22.51
C ARG A 16 -29.29 7.69 -22.82
N ILE A 17 -30.44 8.33 -22.83
CA ILE A 17 -31.66 7.73 -23.36
C ILE A 17 -31.60 7.80 -24.88
N ILE A 18 -31.74 6.66 -25.56
CA ILE A 18 -31.82 6.62 -27.03
C ILE A 18 -33.10 7.33 -27.48
N PRO A 19 -33.02 8.35 -28.36
CA PRO A 19 -34.19 9.04 -28.88
C PRO A 19 -35.24 8.06 -29.44
N PHE A 20 -36.50 8.36 -29.22
CA PHE A 20 -37.61 7.45 -29.57
C PHE A 20 -37.55 6.99 -31.06
N GLU A 21 -37.17 7.89 -31.96
CA GLU A 21 -37.08 7.65 -33.40
C GLU A 21 -35.97 6.67 -33.75
N LYS A 22 -34.97 6.50 -32.84
CA LYS A 22 -33.82 5.60 -33.05
C LYS A 22 -33.96 4.28 -32.30
N ARG A 23 -35.04 4.09 -31.52
CA ARG A 23 -35.26 2.86 -30.78
C ARG A 23 -35.70 1.73 -31.72
N VAL A 24 -35.01 0.62 -31.64
CA VAL A 24 -35.33 -0.60 -32.38
C VAL A 24 -36.04 -1.57 -31.44
N LYS A 25 -37.09 -2.22 -31.95
CA LYS A 25 -37.82 -3.22 -31.17
C LYS A 25 -36.91 -4.32 -30.64
N ASN A 26 -37.02 -4.66 -29.36
CA ASN A 26 -36.18 -5.64 -28.65
C ASN A 26 -34.72 -5.20 -28.43
N THR A 27 -34.39 -3.93 -28.45
CA THR A 27 -33.09 -3.38 -28.03
C THR A 27 -33.22 -2.59 -26.74
N LEU A 28 -32.06 -2.26 -26.15
CA LEU A 28 -32.00 -1.42 -24.94
C LEU A 28 -32.37 0.03 -25.28
N ASP A 29 -33.05 0.71 -24.36
CA ASP A 29 -33.48 2.11 -24.52
C ASP A 29 -32.41 3.12 -24.06
N ARG A 30 -31.24 2.64 -23.62
CA ARG A 30 -30.13 3.48 -23.14
C ARG A 30 -28.81 3.00 -23.70
N GLU A 31 -27.90 3.93 -23.88
CA GLU A 31 -26.51 3.69 -24.30
C GLU A 31 -25.52 4.38 -23.36
N TYR A 32 -24.31 3.82 -23.27
CA TYR A 32 -23.18 4.46 -22.63
C TYR A 32 -22.26 5.08 -23.68
N ILE A 33 -21.85 6.32 -23.44
CA ILE A 33 -20.89 7.05 -24.24
C ILE A 33 -19.73 7.42 -23.33
N ASP A 34 -18.53 6.98 -23.67
CA ASP A 34 -17.31 7.35 -22.96
C ASP A 34 -16.59 8.48 -23.68
N ALA A 35 -16.00 9.39 -22.92
CA ALA A 35 -15.18 10.48 -23.44
C ALA A 35 -14.03 10.80 -22.50
N ASP A 36 -12.99 11.45 -23.00
CA ASP A 36 -11.89 11.98 -22.22
C ASP A 36 -12.29 13.33 -21.59
N LEU A 37 -12.47 13.37 -20.28
CA LEU A 37 -12.89 14.57 -19.56
C LEU A 37 -11.86 15.70 -19.66
N GLY A 38 -10.55 15.37 -19.66
CA GLY A 38 -9.47 16.34 -19.79
C GLY A 38 -9.53 17.07 -21.14
N SER A 39 -9.83 16.35 -22.21
CA SER A 39 -10.02 16.92 -23.56
C SER A 39 -11.24 17.82 -23.61
N VAL A 40 -12.34 17.43 -22.97
CA VAL A 40 -13.56 18.25 -22.88
C VAL A 40 -13.31 19.54 -22.11
N LEU A 41 -12.69 19.45 -20.93
CA LEU A 41 -12.37 20.62 -20.10
C LEU A 41 -11.40 21.59 -20.76
N SER A 42 -10.44 21.08 -21.56
CA SER A 42 -9.51 21.91 -22.33
C SER A 42 -10.05 22.40 -23.67
N LYS A 43 -11.34 22.16 -23.96
CA LYS A 43 -12.02 22.51 -25.21
C LYS A 43 -11.35 21.91 -26.47
N ARG A 44 -10.65 20.79 -26.32
CA ARG A 44 -10.08 20.02 -27.44
C ARG A 44 -11.10 19.08 -28.08
N SER A 45 -12.12 18.68 -27.34
CA SER A 45 -13.27 17.94 -27.84
C SER A 45 -14.55 18.58 -27.28
N ASP A 46 -15.62 18.47 -28.06
CA ASP A 46 -16.94 18.92 -27.66
C ASP A 46 -17.89 17.72 -27.55
N ILE A 47 -18.74 17.72 -26.56
CA ILE A 47 -19.74 16.69 -26.34
C ILE A 47 -21.09 17.34 -26.26
N GLN A 48 -21.96 17.03 -27.20
CA GLN A 48 -23.33 17.46 -27.15
C GLN A 48 -24.08 16.68 -26.07
N LEU A 49 -24.65 17.41 -25.11
CA LEU A 49 -25.48 16.85 -24.06
C LEU A 49 -26.95 16.99 -24.42
N TYR A 50 -27.77 16.03 -23.97
CA TYR A 50 -29.20 16.00 -24.18
C TYR A 50 -29.94 15.93 -22.85
N ASP A 51 -31.24 16.27 -22.90
CA ASP A 51 -32.11 16.13 -21.74
C ASP A 51 -32.08 14.71 -21.17
N LYS A 52 -32.00 14.59 -19.83
CA LYS A 52 -31.90 13.31 -19.08
C LYS A 52 -30.61 12.50 -19.28
N ASP A 53 -29.56 13.07 -19.87
CA ASP A 53 -28.22 12.48 -19.79
C ASP A 53 -27.77 12.44 -18.33
N ILE A 54 -27.24 11.30 -17.92
CA ILE A 54 -26.60 11.13 -16.62
C ILE A 54 -25.10 11.07 -16.82
N ILE A 55 -24.38 12.07 -16.30
CA ILE A 55 -22.94 12.18 -16.43
C ILE A 55 -22.28 11.63 -15.18
N THR A 56 -21.38 10.66 -15.36
CA THR A 56 -20.59 10.09 -14.27
C THR A 56 -19.12 10.44 -14.48
N VAL A 57 -18.54 11.08 -13.47
CA VAL A 57 -17.08 11.31 -13.35
C VAL A 57 -16.55 10.36 -12.29
N PHE A 58 -15.51 9.62 -12.65
CA PHE A 58 -14.90 8.61 -11.78
C PHE A 58 -13.83 9.23 -10.86
N PRO A 59 -13.58 8.66 -9.69
CA PRO A 59 -12.46 9.07 -8.85
C PRO A 59 -11.13 8.55 -9.42
N ILE A 60 -10.02 9.20 -9.04
CA ILE A 60 -8.67 8.64 -9.23
C ILE A 60 -8.52 7.35 -8.41
N LEU A 61 -7.65 6.46 -8.87
CA LEU A 61 -7.28 5.28 -8.09
C LEU A 61 -6.54 5.71 -6.81
N ASN A 62 -6.98 5.19 -5.68
CA ASN A 62 -6.28 5.39 -4.41
C ASN A 62 -5.16 4.35 -4.25
N LYS A 63 -4.23 4.31 -5.23
CA LYS A 63 -3.09 3.39 -5.25
C LYS A 63 -1.81 4.20 -5.07
N LEU A 64 -1.04 3.85 -4.05
CA LEU A 64 0.30 4.40 -3.81
C LEU A 64 1.33 3.43 -4.39
N GLU A 65 2.33 3.96 -5.09
CA GLU A 65 3.36 3.14 -5.73
C GLU A 65 4.80 3.54 -5.34
N ASN A 66 5.11 4.82 -5.27
CA ASN A 66 6.46 5.31 -4.99
C ASN A 66 6.76 5.31 -3.47
N PHE A 67 6.66 4.15 -2.82
CA PHE A 67 6.93 4.06 -1.39
C PHE A 67 7.61 2.75 -1.01
N VAL A 68 8.28 2.77 0.14
CA VAL A 68 8.71 1.62 0.93
C VAL A 68 8.19 1.80 2.35
N ARG A 69 7.95 0.71 3.05
CA ARG A 69 7.46 0.73 4.43
C ARG A 69 8.45 0.04 5.35
N ILE A 70 8.63 0.58 6.54
CA ILE A 70 9.40 -0.05 7.61
C ILE A 70 8.57 -0.10 8.89
N ASP A 71 8.54 -1.27 9.52
CA ASP A 71 7.84 -1.55 10.76
C ASP A 71 8.75 -2.26 11.75
N GLY A 72 8.39 -2.21 13.03
CA GLY A 72 9.06 -2.93 14.12
C GLY A 72 10.06 -2.08 14.89
N SER A 73 11.22 -2.63 15.23
CA SER A 73 12.18 -2.07 16.17
C SER A 73 13.05 -0.95 15.58
N VAL A 74 12.41 0.14 15.17
CA VAL A 74 13.05 1.37 14.63
C VAL A 74 12.47 2.60 15.33
N TYR A 75 13.21 3.72 15.36
CA TYR A 75 12.72 4.95 16.01
C TYR A 75 11.50 5.56 15.31
N ARG A 76 11.44 5.49 13.98
CA ARG A 76 10.36 6.07 13.17
C ARG A 76 9.79 5.03 12.20
N PRO A 77 8.95 4.10 12.67
CA PRO A 77 8.24 3.19 11.75
C PRO A 77 7.26 3.99 10.89
N GLY A 78 7.04 3.53 9.65
CA GLY A 78 6.12 4.20 8.73
C GLY A 78 6.45 3.99 7.26
N THR A 79 5.83 4.80 6.44
CA THR A 79 5.97 4.76 4.98
C THR A 79 6.88 5.89 4.52
N TYR A 80 7.84 5.57 3.66
CA TYR A 80 8.85 6.48 3.14
C TYR A 80 8.80 6.52 1.63
N GLU A 81 9.17 7.65 1.04
CA GLU A 81 9.26 7.80 -0.40
C GLU A 81 10.44 6.98 -0.95
N TYR A 82 10.14 6.05 -1.88
CA TYR A 82 11.15 5.16 -2.46
C TYR A 82 12.24 5.90 -3.24
N SER A 83 11.91 7.01 -3.93
CA SER A 83 12.90 7.76 -4.71
C SER A 83 14.09 8.26 -3.87
N THR A 84 13.88 8.47 -2.57
CA THR A 84 14.88 8.97 -1.63
C THR A 84 15.58 7.88 -0.81
N VAL A 85 15.18 6.61 -0.98
CA VAL A 85 15.66 5.48 -0.18
C VAL A 85 15.82 4.26 -1.08
N LYS A 86 17.05 3.87 -1.35
CA LYS A 86 17.36 2.79 -2.31
C LYS A 86 17.82 1.48 -1.67
N THR A 87 18.32 1.52 -0.44
CA THR A 87 18.83 0.34 0.25
C THR A 87 18.24 0.19 1.64
N LEU A 88 18.35 -1.02 2.22
CA LEU A 88 17.88 -1.30 3.57
C LEU A 88 18.52 -0.37 4.61
N SER A 89 19.82 -0.15 4.53
CA SER A 89 20.54 0.71 5.47
C SER A 89 20.14 2.20 5.35
N GLU A 90 19.88 2.67 4.11
CA GLU A 90 19.36 4.03 3.89
C GLU A 90 17.95 4.21 4.49
N LEU A 91 17.08 3.20 4.33
CA LEU A 91 15.75 3.21 4.92
C LEU A 91 15.82 3.29 6.45
N ILE A 92 16.66 2.45 7.07
CA ILE A 92 16.87 2.46 8.53
C ILE A 92 17.43 3.80 8.98
N LYS A 93 18.40 4.35 8.27
CA LYS A 93 18.93 5.69 8.55
C LYS A 93 17.85 6.78 8.46
N ARG A 94 16.95 6.68 7.49
CA ARG A 94 15.82 7.59 7.32
C ARG A 94 14.80 7.43 8.44
N ALA A 95 14.66 6.22 8.99
CA ALA A 95 13.85 5.91 10.16
C ALA A 95 14.54 6.29 11.50
N GLU A 96 15.60 7.09 11.46
CA GLU A 96 16.39 7.55 12.60
C GLU A 96 17.14 6.42 13.34
N GLY A 97 17.31 5.26 12.69
CA GLY A 97 18.02 4.12 13.24
C GLY A 97 17.11 3.08 13.90
N VAL A 98 17.75 2.11 14.56
CA VAL A 98 17.08 1.00 15.26
C VAL A 98 17.05 1.26 16.77
N LEU A 99 16.04 0.67 17.44
CA LEU A 99 15.90 0.76 18.90
C LEU A 99 16.94 -0.10 19.61
N PRO A 100 17.25 0.17 20.89
CA PRO A 100 18.24 -0.60 21.65
C PRO A 100 17.93 -2.10 21.78
N GLU A 101 16.65 -2.46 21.80
CA GLU A 101 16.16 -3.84 21.88
C GLU A 101 16.07 -4.54 20.53
N THR A 102 16.69 -4.01 19.48
CA THR A 102 16.64 -4.60 18.15
C THR A 102 17.43 -5.90 18.08
N TYR A 103 16.84 -6.91 17.40
CA TYR A 103 17.52 -8.14 17.07
C TYR A 103 18.31 -7.99 15.76
N PHE A 104 19.62 -8.02 15.83
CA PHE A 104 20.49 -7.76 14.69
C PHE A 104 20.69 -8.96 13.73
N GLY A 105 20.32 -10.17 14.15
CA GLY A 105 20.52 -11.37 13.34
C GLY A 105 19.56 -11.51 12.17
N LYS A 106 18.46 -10.71 12.13
CA LYS A 106 17.45 -10.87 11.09
C LYS A 106 16.66 -9.58 10.83
N ALA A 107 16.42 -9.32 9.54
CA ALA A 107 15.37 -8.44 9.06
C ALA A 107 14.66 -9.13 7.88
N ASP A 108 13.36 -8.96 7.76
CA ASP A 108 12.57 -9.52 6.66
C ASP A 108 12.05 -8.40 5.77
N ILE A 109 12.13 -8.65 4.47
CA ILE A 109 11.56 -7.77 3.45
C ILE A 109 10.51 -8.58 2.69
N MET A 110 9.28 -8.09 2.67
CA MET A 110 8.21 -8.57 1.84
C MET A 110 8.13 -7.70 0.59
N ARG A 111 8.49 -8.27 -0.54
CA ARG A 111 8.46 -7.63 -1.86
C ARG A 111 7.21 -8.04 -2.62
N THR A 112 6.49 -7.05 -3.14
CA THR A 112 5.32 -7.30 -3.99
C THR A 112 5.74 -7.24 -5.46
N ARG A 113 5.62 -8.35 -6.16
CA ARG A 113 5.93 -8.48 -7.59
C ARG A 113 4.85 -7.84 -8.47
N PRO A 114 5.11 -7.60 -9.77
CA PRO A 114 4.11 -7.02 -10.69
C PRO A 114 2.83 -7.87 -10.86
N ASP A 115 2.92 -9.18 -10.63
CA ASP A 115 1.79 -10.12 -10.66
C ASP A 115 1.03 -10.17 -9.32
N GLU A 116 1.34 -9.25 -8.39
CA GLU A 116 0.80 -9.16 -7.02
C GLU A 116 1.19 -10.36 -6.12
N SER A 117 2.09 -11.24 -6.54
CA SER A 117 2.68 -12.25 -5.67
C SER A 117 3.67 -11.64 -4.69
N HIS A 118 3.93 -12.33 -3.59
CA HIS A 118 4.87 -11.87 -2.56
C HIS A 118 6.11 -12.75 -2.51
N GLU A 119 7.26 -12.11 -2.46
CA GLU A 119 8.56 -12.71 -2.18
C GLU A 119 9.03 -12.27 -0.79
N PHE A 120 9.51 -13.23 -0.01
CA PHE A 120 10.09 -12.95 1.31
C PHE A 120 11.60 -13.10 1.25
N ILE A 121 12.30 -12.02 1.59
CA ILE A 121 13.77 -11.95 1.60
C ILE A 121 14.18 -11.71 3.05
N SER A 122 14.99 -12.63 3.60
CA SER A 122 15.56 -12.49 4.94
C SER A 122 17.04 -12.16 4.84
N VAL A 123 17.48 -11.18 5.60
CA VAL A 123 18.87 -10.72 5.65
C VAL A 123 19.36 -10.60 7.09
N ASP A 124 20.67 -10.67 7.29
CA ASP A 124 21.33 -10.33 8.56
C ASP A 124 21.40 -8.81 8.68
N LEU A 125 20.64 -8.26 9.64
CA LEU A 125 20.56 -6.82 9.86
C LEU A 125 21.89 -6.20 10.27
N GLY A 126 22.65 -6.89 11.12
CA GLY A 126 23.97 -6.41 11.58
C GLY A 126 24.96 -6.27 10.42
N LYS A 127 24.98 -7.25 9.51
CA LYS A 127 25.78 -7.18 8.30
C LYS A 127 25.29 -6.08 7.35
N ALA A 128 23.99 -5.97 7.15
CA ALA A 128 23.43 -4.91 6.32
C ALA A 128 23.86 -3.51 6.80
N LEU A 129 23.81 -3.27 8.10
CA LEU A 129 24.20 -2.00 8.70
C LEU A 129 25.73 -1.77 8.69
N SER A 130 26.54 -2.83 8.66
CA SER A 130 28.00 -2.74 8.52
C SER A 130 28.49 -2.52 7.08
N GLY A 131 27.55 -2.50 6.12
CA GLY A 131 27.86 -2.23 4.71
C GLY A 131 28.12 -3.48 3.86
N ASP A 132 27.80 -4.67 4.36
CA ASP A 132 27.85 -5.91 3.57
C ASP A 132 26.82 -5.84 2.44
N LEU A 133 27.29 -5.99 1.19
CA LEU A 133 26.46 -5.81 -0.01
C LEU A 133 25.42 -6.91 -0.21
N ASP A 134 25.69 -8.12 0.28
CA ASP A 134 24.77 -9.26 0.15
C ASP A 134 23.57 -9.12 1.10
N ASN A 135 23.75 -8.43 2.22
CA ASN A 135 22.72 -8.20 3.23
C ASN A 135 22.10 -6.81 3.13
N ASN A 136 22.86 -5.79 2.68
CA ASN A 136 22.32 -4.45 2.43
C ASN A 136 21.67 -4.37 1.04
N ILE A 137 20.60 -5.12 0.87
CA ILE A 137 19.94 -5.27 -0.42
C ILE A 137 19.33 -3.96 -0.92
N SER A 138 19.21 -3.86 -2.24
CA SER A 138 18.43 -2.80 -2.90
C SER A 138 16.95 -3.04 -2.68
N LEU A 139 16.25 -1.99 -2.26
CA LEU A 139 14.80 -1.99 -2.10
C LEU A 139 14.12 -1.73 -3.44
N GLU A 140 12.88 -2.16 -3.55
CA GLU A 140 11.98 -1.87 -4.67
C GLU A 140 10.72 -1.12 -4.17
N PRO A 141 10.00 -0.43 -5.07
CA PRO A 141 8.73 0.19 -4.70
C PRO A 141 7.77 -0.84 -4.11
N ARG A 142 7.05 -0.46 -3.04
CA ARG A 142 6.10 -1.29 -2.30
C ARG A 142 6.74 -2.36 -1.40
N ASP A 143 8.08 -2.39 -1.26
CA ASP A 143 8.73 -3.25 -0.27
C ASP A 143 8.28 -2.89 1.15
N GLN A 144 8.03 -3.92 1.96
CA GLN A 144 7.70 -3.79 3.37
C GLN A 144 8.79 -4.48 4.19
N VAL A 145 9.48 -3.68 5.01
CA VAL A 145 10.60 -4.12 5.84
C VAL A 145 10.13 -4.31 7.27
N LYS A 146 10.41 -5.46 7.85
CA LYS A 146 10.18 -5.77 9.27
C LYS A 146 11.50 -5.89 9.99
N ILE A 147 11.70 -5.05 11.00
CA ILE A 147 12.82 -5.11 11.94
C ILE A 147 12.31 -5.71 13.25
N TYR A 148 12.96 -6.77 13.71
CA TYR A 148 12.55 -7.50 14.89
C TYR A 148 13.17 -6.94 16.16
N SER A 149 12.44 -6.98 17.28
CA SER A 149 13.04 -6.84 18.58
C SER A 149 13.49 -8.21 19.13
N ILE A 150 14.44 -8.21 20.06
CA ILE A 150 14.85 -9.43 20.77
C ILE A 150 13.67 -10.09 21.50
N TYR A 151 12.67 -9.31 21.91
CA TYR A 151 11.49 -9.81 22.61
C TYR A 151 10.47 -10.50 21.71
N GLU A 152 10.51 -10.27 20.40
CA GLU A 152 9.64 -10.95 19.43
C GLU A 152 10.17 -12.34 19.05
N LEU A 153 11.48 -12.53 19.08
CA LEU A 153 12.14 -13.76 18.62
C LEU A 153 12.58 -14.69 19.77
N VAL A 154 12.66 -14.17 20.99
CA VAL A 154 12.88 -15.02 22.16
C VAL A 154 11.54 -15.60 22.58
N ASP A 155 11.41 -16.93 22.52
CA ASP A 155 10.30 -17.64 23.12
C ASP A 155 10.19 -17.22 24.60
N ARG A 156 9.18 -16.42 24.92
CA ARG A 156 8.88 -16.09 26.32
C ARG A 156 8.37 -17.35 26.98
N LYS A 157 9.27 -18.12 27.56
CA LYS A 157 8.90 -19.25 28.41
C LYS A 157 8.00 -18.72 29.52
N ASN A 158 6.77 -19.19 29.57
CA ASN A 158 5.81 -18.80 30.58
C ASN A 158 5.34 -20.03 31.34
N VAL A 159 5.11 -19.87 32.63
CA VAL A 159 4.43 -20.86 33.45
C VAL A 159 3.02 -20.36 33.71
N SER A 160 2.03 -21.16 33.33
CA SER A 160 0.63 -20.86 33.61
C SER A 160 0.11 -21.78 34.71
N ILE A 161 -0.50 -21.16 35.71
CA ILE A 161 -1.17 -21.85 36.82
C ILE A 161 -2.68 -21.66 36.61
N SER A 162 -3.39 -22.75 36.42
CA SER A 162 -4.83 -22.74 36.18
C SER A 162 -5.52 -23.94 36.87
N GLY A 163 -6.84 -23.93 36.98
CA GLY A 163 -7.63 -24.99 37.60
C GLY A 163 -8.19 -24.59 38.96
N TYR A 164 -8.07 -25.46 39.99
CA TYR A 164 -8.60 -25.22 41.31
C TYR A 164 -7.71 -24.23 42.12
N VAL A 165 -7.43 -23.06 41.57
CA VAL A 165 -6.66 -21.98 42.21
C VAL A 165 -7.55 -20.76 42.37
N LYS A 166 -7.23 -19.90 43.35
CA LYS A 166 -8.03 -18.70 43.64
C LYS A 166 -8.03 -17.73 42.42
N GLN A 167 -6.96 -17.73 41.64
CA GLN A 167 -6.80 -16.91 40.44
C GLN A 167 -5.85 -17.59 39.50
N ASN A 168 -6.22 -17.62 38.19
CA ASN A 168 -5.29 -18.05 37.15
C ASN A 168 -4.20 -17.01 36.96
N VAL A 169 -2.95 -17.45 36.92
CA VAL A 169 -1.78 -16.60 36.81
C VAL A 169 -0.87 -17.14 35.72
N THR A 170 -0.34 -16.24 34.88
CA THR A 170 0.75 -16.55 33.96
C THR A 170 1.97 -15.72 34.36
N LEU A 171 3.06 -16.38 34.66
CA LEU A 171 4.31 -15.79 35.10
C LEU A 171 5.39 -16.03 34.06
N PRO A 172 6.28 -15.06 33.79
CA PRO A 172 7.45 -15.32 32.97
C PRO A 172 8.35 -16.34 33.72
N TYR A 173 8.82 -17.35 32.94
CA TYR A 173 9.82 -18.28 33.43
C TYR A 173 11.20 -17.63 33.28
N ALA A 174 11.94 -17.48 34.38
CA ALA A 174 13.33 -17.09 34.39
C ALA A 174 14.18 -18.35 34.69
N ASP A 175 15.22 -18.60 33.88
CA ASP A 175 16.22 -19.67 34.12
C ASP A 175 17.08 -19.27 35.32
#